data_fced4d73b0b2c000b244d55f8111d9ea
#
_entry.id   fced4d73b0b2c000b244d55f8111d9ea
#
_cell.length_a   1.000
_cell.length_b   1.000
_cell.length_c   1.000
_cell.angle_alpha   90.00
_cell.angle_beta   90.00
_cell.angle_gamma   90.00
#
_symmetry.space_group_name_H-M   'P 1'
#
loop_
_entity.id
_entity.type
_entity.pdbx_description
1 polymer ?
#
loop_
_entity_poly.entity_id
_entity_poly.type
_entity_poly.pdbx_seq_one_letter_code
_entity_poly.pdbx_strand_id
1 'polypeptide(L)'
;LLTGDAALPRADEVKQTLATVTTTTLYVREQPNTDCAIVTMMPQGEELEVLEVLDGWVKINVDSDEGYVSSDYVEISTELLKAMTMTEIRYGQGVSDVRVSLVQYATQYVGNPYVSGGTSLTRGADCSGFVLSVFKKYGITLSHSSRAQANEGTKISASELKPGDLVFYGNGKGNINHVAIYIGGGQVLSLIHI
;
A
#
# COMPACT_ATOMS: atom_id res chain seq x y z
N LEU A 1 11.52 -3.15 -12.46
CA LEU A 1 10.65 -2.13 -13.04
C LEU A 1 9.46 -2.83 -13.66
N LEU A 2 8.27 -2.71 -13.02
CA LEU A 2 7.02 -3.11 -13.67
C LEU A 2 6.77 -2.12 -14.81
N THR A 3 6.61 -2.62 -16.03
CA THR A 3 6.15 -1.84 -17.18
C THR A 3 4.68 -1.47 -16.98
N GLY A 4 4.15 -0.47 -17.70
CA GLY A 4 2.78 0.02 -17.54
C GLY A 4 1.70 -1.07 -17.47
N ASP A 5 1.88 -2.17 -18.20
CA ASP A 5 0.94 -3.31 -18.23
C ASP A 5 0.86 -4.11 -16.91
N ALA A 6 1.91 -4.10 -16.09
CA ALA A 6 1.90 -4.78 -14.79
C ALA A 6 1.31 -3.92 -13.65
N ALA A 7 1.10 -2.62 -13.89
CA ALA A 7 0.43 -1.73 -12.94
C ALA A 7 -1.10 -1.76 -13.08
N LEU A 8 -1.61 -2.12 -14.28
CA LEU A 8 -3.05 -2.17 -14.57
C LEU A 8 -3.85 -3.11 -13.65
N PRO A 9 -3.42 -4.37 -13.37
CA PRO A 9 -4.16 -5.26 -12.49
C PRO A 9 -4.38 -4.70 -11.07
N ARG A 10 -3.38 -3.96 -10.53
CA ARG A 10 -3.51 -3.35 -9.20
C ARG A 10 -4.37 -2.08 -9.19
N ALA A 11 -4.46 -1.38 -10.32
CA ALA A 11 -5.39 -0.27 -10.45
C ALA A 11 -6.85 -0.77 -10.45
N ASP A 12 -7.09 -1.96 -11.01
CA ASP A 12 -8.42 -2.57 -11.00
C ASP A 12 -8.85 -3.05 -9.61
N GLU A 13 -7.91 -3.46 -8.74
CA GLU A 13 -8.18 -3.83 -7.34
C GLU A 13 -8.68 -2.67 -6.47
N VAL A 14 -8.47 -1.43 -6.88
CA VAL A 14 -8.85 -0.22 -6.13
C VAL A 14 -9.93 0.60 -6.85
N LYS A 15 -10.50 0.07 -7.92
CA LYS A 15 -11.66 0.66 -8.58
C LYS A 15 -12.93 0.21 -7.89
N GLN A 16 -13.82 1.15 -7.69
CA GLN A 16 -15.18 0.90 -7.26
C GLN A 16 -16.12 1.40 -8.34
N THR A 17 -17.09 0.58 -8.71
CA THR A 17 -18.19 1.02 -9.58
C THR A 17 -19.32 1.48 -8.68
N LEU A 18 -19.75 2.72 -8.89
CA LEU A 18 -20.83 3.35 -8.15
C LEU A 18 -22.01 3.62 -9.10
N ALA A 19 -23.21 3.50 -8.55
CA ALA A 19 -24.46 3.90 -9.21
C ALA A 19 -25.07 5.07 -8.44
N THR A 20 -25.05 6.27 -9.01
CA THR A 20 -25.65 7.46 -8.43
C THR A 20 -27.14 7.54 -8.79
N VAL A 21 -28.01 7.67 -7.81
CA VAL A 21 -29.46 7.73 -8.00
C VAL A 21 -29.84 9.06 -8.66
N THR A 22 -30.49 8.99 -9.83
CA THR A 22 -30.92 10.17 -10.63
C THR A 22 -32.36 10.59 -10.42
N THR A 23 -33.20 9.69 -9.87
CA THR A 23 -34.62 9.94 -9.57
C THR A 23 -34.85 10.36 -8.11
N THR A 24 -35.94 11.04 -7.83
CA THR A 24 -36.28 11.49 -6.47
C THR A 24 -36.42 10.34 -5.45
N THR A 25 -36.87 9.17 -5.91
CA THR A 25 -37.00 7.96 -5.09
C THR A 25 -36.77 6.75 -5.95
N LEU A 26 -35.74 5.96 -5.63
CA LEU A 26 -35.40 4.72 -6.29
C LEU A 26 -35.80 3.53 -5.43
N TYR A 27 -36.54 2.59 -6.00
CA TYR A 27 -36.89 1.33 -5.33
C TYR A 27 -35.76 0.31 -5.48
N VAL A 28 -35.31 -0.20 -4.36
CA VAL A 28 -34.42 -1.36 -4.31
C VAL A 28 -35.26 -2.62 -4.15
N ARG A 29 -35.04 -3.59 -5.00
CA ARG A 29 -35.85 -4.79 -5.13
C ARG A 29 -35.09 -6.07 -4.81
N GLU A 30 -35.78 -7.13 -4.42
CA GLU A 30 -35.18 -8.44 -4.13
C GLU A 30 -34.66 -9.16 -5.39
N GLN A 31 -35.25 -8.85 -6.55
CA GLN A 31 -34.91 -9.47 -7.84
C GLN A 31 -34.91 -8.44 -8.96
N PRO A 32 -34.22 -8.70 -10.09
CA PRO A 32 -34.15 -7.79 -11.23
C PRO A 32 -35.46 -7.81 -12.05
N ASN A 33 -36.59 -7.49 -11.43
CA ASN A 33 -37.90 -7.37 -12.06
C ASN A 33 -38.81 -6.47 -11.21
N THR A 34 -39.97 -6.09 -11.78
CA THR A 34 -40.97 -5.21 -11.13
C THR A 34 -42.00 -5.95 -10.28
N ASP A 35 -42.06 -7.27 -10.38
CA ASP A 35 -43.13 -8.07 -9.75
C ASP A 35 -42.72 -8.64 -8.37
N CYS A 36 -41.49 -8.37 -7.95
CA CYS A 36 -40.98 -8.78 -6.64
C CYS A 36 -41.15 -7.71 -5.57
N ALA A 37 -40.83 -8.07 -4.32
CA ALA A 37 -40.90 -7.15 -3.18
C ALA A 37 -39.85 -6.02 -3.29
N ILE A 38 -40.23 -4.88 -2.70
CA ILE A 38 -39.31 -3.75 -2.50
C ILE A 38 -38.63 -3.95 -1.15
N VAL A 39 -37.30 -3.98 -1.16
CA VAL A 39 -36.45 -4.13 0.05
C VAL A 39 -36.38 -2.80 0.77
N THR A 40 -36.07 -1.73 0.02
CA THR A 40 -35.93 -0.37 0.56
C THR A 40 -36.05 0.67 -0.55
N MET A 41 -35.91 1.94 -0.20
CA MET A 41 -35.94 3.07 -1.10
C MET A 41 -34.72 3.96 -0.87
N MET A 42 -34.14 4.46 -1.99
CA MET A 42 -32.98 5.35 -1.96
C MET A 42 -33.36 6.73 -2.48
N PRO A 43 -32.91 7.81 -1.84
CA PRO A 43 -33.15 9.17 -2.31
C PRO A 43 -32.24 9.53 -3.49
N GLN A 44 -32.61 10.60 -4.20
CA GLN A 44 -31.80 11.16 -5.27
C GLN A 44 -30.41 11.60 -4.76
N GLY A 45 -29.38 11.31 -5.53
CA GLY A 45 -27.99 11.65 -5.22
C GLY A 45 -27.30 10.64 -4.32
N GLU A 46 -27.97 9.58 -3.88
CA GLU A 46 -27.32 8.48 -3.13
C GLU A 46 -26.39 7.72 -4.07
N GLU A 47 -25.21 7.37 -3.56
CA GLU A 47 -24.20 6.56 -4.27
C GLU A 47 -24.24 5.13 -3.73
N LEU A 48 -24.48 4.19 -4.65
CA LEU A 48 -24.67 2.77 -4.34
C LEU A 48 -23.51 1.97 -4.92
N GLU A 49 -22.90 1.09 -4.12
CA GLU A 49 -21.86 0.19 -4.60
C GLU A 49 -22.43 -0.85 -5.56
N VAL A 50 -21.90 -0.89 -6.77
CA VAL A 50 -22.32 -1.82 -7.84
C VAL A 50 -21.56 -3.13 -7.70
N LEU A 51 -22.32 -4.22 -7.55
CA LEU A 51 -21.78 -5.58 -7.55
C LEU A 51 -21.76 -6.19 -8.96
N GLU A 52 -22.83 -5.93 -9.75
CA GLU A 52 -22.97 -6.47 -11.11
C GLU A 52 -23.90 -5.59 -11.94
N VAL A 53 -23.61 -5.43 -13.22
CA VAL A 53 -24.48 -4.75 -14.18
C VAL A 53 -25.16 -5.80 -15.04
N LEU A 54 -26.50 -5.81 -15.04
CA LEU A 54 -27.38 -6.72 -15.77
C LEU A 54 -28.13 -5.98 -16.88
N ASP A 55 -28.84 -6.71 -17.70
CA ASP A 55 -29.69 -6.10 -18.74
C ASP A 55 -30.89 -5.39 -18.08
N GLY A 56 -30.90 -4.04 -18.16
CA GLY A 56 -31.93 -3.18 -17.56
C GLY A 56 -31.88 -3.05 -16.03
N TRP A 57 -30.94 -3.72 -15.33
CA TRP A 57 -30.83 -3.74 -13.88
C TRP A 57 -29.38 -3.63 -13.39
N VAL A 58 -29.23 -3.13 -12.16
CA VAL A 58 -27.95 -3.06 -11.47
C VAL A 58 -28.09 -3.76 -10.13
N LYS A 59 -27.22 -4.73 -9.87
CA LYS A 59 -27.10 -5.38 -8.57
C LYS A 59 -26.22 -4.51 -7.70
N ILE A 60 -26.70 -4.16 -6.52
CA ILE A 60 -26.05 -3.24 -5.60
C ILE A 60 -25.88 -3.88 -4.21
N ASN A 61 -24.92 -3.37 -3.45
CA ASN A 61 -24.76 -3.66 -2.04
C ASN A 61 -25.61 -2.66 -1.22
N VAL A 62 -26.39 -3.18 -0.28
CA VAL A 62 -27.23 -2.39 0.63
C VAL A 62 -26.95 -2.83 2.07
N ASP A 63 -26.12 -2.07 2.79
CA ASP A 63 -25.64 -2.41 4.14
C ASP A 63 -24.97 -3.80 4.21
N SER A 64 -25.72 -4.82 4.58
CA SER A 64 -25.24 -6.22 4.67
C SER A 64 -25.96 -7.15 3.71
N ASP A 65 -26.85 -6.62 2.86
CA ASP A 65 -27.68 -7.37 1.93
C ASP A 65 -27.43 -6.92 0.48
N GLU A 66 -27.93 -7.70 -0.47
CA GLU A 66 -27.88 -7.40 -1.89
C GLU A 66 -29.27 -6.98 -2.37
N GLY A 67 -29.32 -6.07 -3.36
CA GLY A 67 -30.54 -5.64 -3.97
C GLY A 67 -30.39 -5.29 -5.43
N TYR A 68 -31.49 -5.03 -6.12
CA TYR A 68 -31.53 -4.69 -7.52
C TYR A 68 -32.23 -3.37 -7.76
N VAL A 69 -31.66 -2.50 -8.58
CA VAL A 69 -32.23 -1.23 -9.01
C VAL A 69 -32.28 -1.19 -10.54
N SER A 70 -33.28 -0.48 -11.10
CA SER A 70 -33.35 -0.28 -12.55
C SER A 70 -32.21 0.62 -13.03
N SER A 71 -31.53 0.23 -14.09
CA SER A 71 -30.46 1.02 -14.72
C SER A 71 -30.95 2.35 -15.29
N ASP A 72 -32.24 2.52 -15.55
CA ASP A 72 -32.82 3.75 -16.10
C ASP A 72 -32.80 4.93 -15.11
N TYR A 73 -32.62 4.63 -13.82
CA TYR A 73 -32.71 5.62 -12.74
C TYR A 73 -31.40 5.79 -11.97
N VAL A 74 -30.30 5.29 -12.51
CA VAL A 74 -28.97 5.45 -11.94
C VAL A 74 -27.95 5.83 -13.01
N GLU A 75 -26.97 6.60 -12.65
CA GLU A 75 -25.78 6.89 -13.45
C GLU A 75 -24.61 6.08 -12.90
N ILE A 76 -24.04 5.21 -13.77
CA ILE A 76 -22.93 4.34 -13.36
C ILE A 76 -21.62 5.05 -13.64
N SER A 77 -20.79 5.20 -12.62
CA SER A 77 -19.44 5.72 -12.70
C SER A 77 -18.43 4.73 -12.11
N THR A 78 -17.20 4.78 -12.59
CA THR A 78 -16.10 4.02 -11.99
C THR A 78 -15.14 5.00 -11.35
N GLU A 79 -14.99 4.91 -10.05
CA GLU A 79 -14.12 5.77 -9.27
C GLU A 79 -13.01 4.97 -8.62
N LEU A 80 -11.92 5.64 -8.30
CA LEU A 80 -10.88 5.05 -7.44
C LEU A 80 -11.31 5.24 -5.99
N LEU A 81 -11.42 4.15 -5.24
CA LEU A 81 -11.71 4.15 -3.81
C LEU A 81 -10.80 5.10 -3.02
N LYS A 82 -9.62 5.35 -3.55
CA LYS A 82 -8.63 6.24 -2.98
C LYS A 82 -7.72 6.75 -4.10
N ALA A 83 -7.42 8.03 -4.10
CA ALA A 83 -6.33 8.55 -4.92
C ALA A 83 -5.02 7.91 -4.47
N MET A 84 -4.46 7.02 -5.30
CA MET A 84 -3.18 6.36 -5.05
C MET A 84 -2.14 6.91 -6.00
N THR A 85 -0.93 7.07 -5.48
CA THR A 85 0.21 7.42 -6.34
C THR A 85 0.62 6.21 -7.18
N MET A 86 1.28 6.44 -8.32
CA MET A 86 1.87 5.34 -9.11
C MET A 86 2.85 4.49 -8.28
N THR A 87 3.44 5.08 -7.26
CA THR A 87 4.31 4.41 -6.30
C THR A 87 3.52 3.44 -5.43
N GLU A 88 2.36 3.85 -4.90
CA GLU A 88 1.49 2.97 -4.12
C GLU A 88 0.93 1.82 -4.96
N ILE A 89 0.57 2.07 -6.21
CA ILE A 89 0.12 1.03 -7.14
C ILE A 89 1.22 -0.01 -7.39
N ARG A 90 2.48 0.42 -7.52
CA ARG A 90 3.62 -0.47 -7.79
C ARG A 90 4.13 -1.23 -6.58
N TYR A 91 4.15 -0.60 -5.42
CA TYR A 91 4.86 -1.09 -4.23
C TYR A 91 3.95 -1.36 -3.03
N GLY A 92 2.67 -1.02 -3.16
CA GLY A 92 1.65 -1.21 -2.12
C GLY A 92 1.23 0.08 -1.42
N GLN A 93 0.09 0.02 -0.79
CA GLN A 93 -0.55 1.15 -0.12
C GLN A 93 0.37 1.77 0.96
N GLY A 94 0.45 3.09 0.97
CA GLY A 94 1.24 3.88 1.92
C GLY A 94 2.77 3.83 1.68
N VAL A 95 3.21 3.35 0.49
CA VAL A 95 4.60 3.49 0.06
C VAL A 95 4.73 4.80 -0.69
N SER A 96 5.54 5.73 -0.17
CA SER A 96 5.80 7.03 -0.79
C SER A 96 6.97 6.98 -1.76
N ASP A 97 7.03 7.96 -2.68
CA ASP A 97 8.16 8.12 -3.61
C ASP A 97 9.50 8.28 -2.89
N VAL A 98 9.49 8.89 -1.69
CA VAL A 98 10.69 9.04 -0.85
C VAL A 98 11.22 7.67 -0.41
N ARG A 99 10.34 6.73 0.01
CA ARG A 99 10.73 5.38 0.40
C ARG A 99 11.34 4.61 -0.76
N VAL A 100 10.75 4.71 -1.95
CA VAL A 100 11.27 4.08 -3.17
C VAL A 100 12.62 4.68 -3.55
N SER A 101 12.75 6.00 -3.53
CA SER A 101 14.01 6.69 -3.80
C SER A 101 15.11 6.30 -2.80
N LEU A 102 14.78 6.16 -1.52
CA LEU A 102 15.70 5.70 -0.48
C LEU A 102 16.22 4.29 -0.78
N VAL A 103 15.33 3.35 -1.12
CA VAL A 103 15.73 1.99 -1.48
C VAL A 103 16.58 1.98 -2.75
N GLN A 104 16.20 2.72 -3.78
CA GLN A 104 16.99 2.85 -5.02
C GLN A 104 18.36 3.44 -4.75
N TYR A 105 18.46 4.45 -3.89
CA TYR A 105 19.74 5.04 -3.48
C TYR A 105 20.58 4.02 -2.71
N ALA A 106 20.00 3.32 -1.74
CA ALA A 106 20.71 2.32 -0.95
C ALA A 106 21.25 1.17 -1.83
N THR A 107 20.49 0.70 -2.81
CA THR A 107 20.89 -0.42 -3.68
C THR A 107 22.06 -0.10 -4.61
N GLN A 108 22.36 1.18 -4.85
CA GLN A 108 23.56 1.59 -5.62
C GLN A 108 24.87 1.20 -4.94
N TYR A 109 24.83 0.94 -3.62
CA TYR A 109 26.00 0.60 -2.82
C TYR A 109 26.11 -0.88 -2.48
N VAL A 110 25.41 -1.74 -3.20
CA VAL A 110 25.60 -3.19 -3.12
C VAL A 110 27.07 -3.51 -3.49
N GLY A 111 27.73 -4.29 -2.61
CA GLY A 111 29.16 -4.58 -2.76
C GLY A 111 30.12 -3.62 -2.04
N ASN A 112 29.58 -2.59 -1.35
CA ASN A 112 30.40 -1.76 -0.48
C ASN A 112 31.05 -2.63 0.62
N PRO A 113 32.36 -2.51 0.87
CA PRO A 113 33.04 -3.34 1.85
C PRO A 113 32.54 -3.09 3.28
N TYR A 114 32.48 -4.15 4.08
CA TYR A 114 32.22 -4.01 5.51
C TYR A 114 33.45 -3.47 6.23
N VAL A 115 33.31 -2.38 6.96
CA VAL A 115 34.34 -1.79 7.82
C VAL A 115 33.71 -1.49 9.17
N SER A 116 34.18 -2.15 10.23
CA SER A 116 33.69 -1.92 11.59
C SER A 116 33.85 -0.46 12.00
N GLY A 117 32.75 0.18 12.48
CA GLY A 117 32.72 1.61 12.79
C GLY A 117 32.75 2.53 11.56
N GLY A 118 32.70 1.97 10.35
CA GLY A 118 32.68 2.76 9.11
C GLY A 118 31.30 3.33 8.79
N THR A 119 31.28 4.49 8.11
CA THR A 119 30.06 5.17 7.64
C THR A 119 30.12 5.57 6.17
N SER A 120 31.18 5.18 5.45
CA SER A 120 31.36 5.57 4.07
C SER A 120 30.61 4.63 3.12
N LEU A 121 29.70 5.17 2.32
CA LEU A 121 28.94 4.39 1.33
C LEU A 121 29.81 3.86 0.16
N THR A 122 31.04 4.33 0.02
CA THR A 122 31.95 3.94 -1.09
C THR A 122 33.26 3.33 -0.64
N ARG A 123 33.70 3.58 0.62
CA ARG A 123 34.98 3.12 1.16
C ARG A 123 34.84 2.11 2.28
N GLY A 124 33.63 1.85 2.72
CA GLY A 124 33.27 0.87 3.74
C GLY A 124 32.45 1.43 4.88
N ALA A 125 31.49 0.65 5.30
CA ALA A 125 30.60 0.94 6.43
C ALA A 125 30.30 -0.35 7.20
N ASP A 126 29.90 -0.22 8.47
CA ASP A 126 29.22 -1.30 9.17
C ASP A 126 27.71 -1.23 8.93
N CYS A 127 26.93 -2.18 9.48
CA CYS A 127 25.49 -2.27 9.25
C CYS A 127 24.74 -0.98 9.64
N SER A 128 24.99 -0.45 10.82
CA SER A 128 24.36 0.78 11.33
C SER A 128 24.91 2.03 10.66
N GLY A 129 26.20 2.05 10.31
CA GLY A 129 26.85 3.13 9.58
C GLY A 129 26.33 3.27 8.15
N PHE A 130 26.04 2.15 7.49
CA PHE A 130 25.38 2.13 6.18
C PHE A 130 23.99 2.74 6.28
N VAL A 131 23.17 2.25 7.21
CA VAL A 131 21.79 2.75 7.41
C VAL A 131 21.78 4.24 7.71
N LEU A 132 22.57 4.71 8.69
CA LEU A 132 22.60 6.14 9.02
C LEU A 132 23.02 7.01 7.84
N SER A 133 23.96 6.54 7.00
CA SER A 133 24.47 7.31 5.85
C SER A 133 23.45 7.39 4.71
N VAL A 134 22.70 6.32 4.48
CA VAL A 134 21.57 6.31 3.53
C VAL A 134 20.47 7.25 3.99
N PHE A 135 20.03 7.15 5.25
CA PHE A 135 18.93 7.95 5.80
C PHE A 135 19.29 9.44 5.92
N LYS A 136 20.55 9.75 6.20
CA LYS A 136 21.06 11.14 6.22
C LYS A 136 20.85 11.87 4.89
N LYS A 137 20.92 11.17 3.75
CA LYS A 137 20.63 11.73 2.42
C LYS A 137 19.21 12.29 2.33
N TYR A 138 18.29 11.75 3.12
CA TYR A 138 16.87 12.13 3.17
C TYR A 138 16.53 12.99 4.39
N GLY A 139 17.54 13.56 5.05
CA GLY A 139 17.34 14.47 6.19
C GLY A 139 17.02 13.76 7.50
N ILE A 140 17.11 12.42 7.56
CA ILE A 140 16.85 11.63 8.75
C ILE A 140 18.18 11.32 9.44
N THR A 141 18.35 11.81 10.67
CA THR A 141 19.54 11.55 11.49
C THR A 141 19.28 10.36 12.40
N LEU A 142 20.13 9.35 12.30
CA LEU A 142 20.09 8.14 13.11
C LEU A 142 21.41 7.98 13.90
N SER A 143 21.34 7.29 15.03
CA SER A 143 22.54 6.92 15.81
C SER A 143 23.39 5.89 15.06
N HIS A 144 24.71 5.90 15.32
CA HIS A 144 25.62 4.88 14.79
C HIS A 144 25.64 3.64 15.72
N SER A 145 24.49 3.02 15.88
CA SER A 145 24.31 1.79 16.66
C SER A 145 22.99 1.13 16.30
N SER A 146 23.01 -0.11 15.85
CA SER A 146 21.78 -0.85 15.51
C SER A 146 20.83 -0.97 16.70
N ARG A 147 21.36 -1.08 17.92
CA ARG A 147 20.54 -1.11 19.15
C ARG A 147 19.85 0.23 19.43
N ALA A 148 20.53 1.35 19.20
CA ALA A 148 19.93 2.67 19.36
C ALA A 148 18.89 2.93 18.26
N GLN A 149 19.22 2.65 16.99
CA GLN A 149 18.31 2.79 15.86
C GLN A 149 16.99 2.04 16.05
N ALA A 150 17.01 0.88 16.70
CA ALA A 150 15.79 0.11 16.99
C ALA A 150 14.81 0.81 17.95
N ASN A 151 15.25 1.88 18.62
CA ASN A 151 14.42 2.69 19.52
C ASN A 151 14.12 4.09 18.95
N GLU A 152 14.62 4.42 17.77
CA GLU A 152 14.44 5.74 17.12
C GLU A 152 13.23 5.79 16.19
N GLY A 153 12.57 4.66 15.94
CA GLY A 153 11.39 4.54 15.10
C GLY A 153 10.19 3.91 15.79
N THR A 154 9.09 3.84 15.07
CA THR A 154 7.87 3.13 15.50
C THR A 154 8.00 1.65 15.18
N LYS A 155 7.72 0.79 16.17
CA LYS A 155 7.68 -0.67 15.96
C LYS A 155 6.40 -1.05 15.20
N ILE A 156 6.58 -1.83 14.17
CA ILE A 156 5.50 -2.37 13.33
C ILE A 156 5.60 -3.90 13.27
N SER A 157 4.52 -4.55 12.86
CA SER A 157 4.50 -5.98 12.61
C SER A 157 5.16 -6.32 11.27
N ALA A 158 5.55 -7.59 11.07
CA ALA A 158 6.14 -8.03 9.81
C ALA A 158 5.17 -7.90 8.62
N SER A 159 3.86 -7.96 8.85
CA SER A 159 2.82 -7.77 7.83
C SER A 159 2.66 -6.31 7.37
N GLU A 160 3.16 -5.36 8.17
CA GLU A 160 3.09 -3.92 7.86
C GLU A 160 4.38 -3.38 7.22
N LEU A 161 5.40 -4.26 7.01
CA LEU A 161 6.68 -3.86 6.44
C LEU A 161 6.51 -3.23 5.04
N LYS A 162 7.11 -2.06 4.88
CA LYS A 162 7.17 -1.32 3.62
C LYS A 162 8.62 -1.05 3.21
N PRO A 163 8.92 -0.94 1.91
CA PRO A 163 10.25 -0.57 1.45
C PRO A 163 10.77 0.67 2.19
N GLY A 164 12.03 0.62 2.64
CA GLY A 164 12.65 1.66 3.45
C GLY A 164 12.46 1.50 4.96
N ASP A 165 11.72 0.49 5.43
CA ASP A 165 11.71 0.16 6.86
C ASP A 165 12.98 -0.57 7.28
N LEU A 166 13.31 -0.51 8.57
CA LEU A 166 14.48 -1.15 9.15
C LEU A 166 14.10 -2.48 9.81
N VAL A 167 14.85 -3.51 9.46
CA VAL A 167 14.73 -4.83 10.07
C VAL A 167 15.93 -5.05 10.99
N PHE A 168 15.64 -5.37 12.25
CA PHE A 168 16.65 -5.56 13.27
C PHE A 168 16.78 -7.03 13.64
N TYR A 169 18.01 -7.49 13.74
CA TYR A 169 18.33 -8.86 14.09
C TYR A 169 19.04 -8.90 15.43
N GLY A 170 18.82 -9.97 16.16
CA GLY A 170 19.40 -10.17 17.48
C GLY A 170 19.58 -11.65 17.82
N ASN A 171 20.17 -11.91 18.97
CA ASN A 171 20.51 -13.25 19.43
C ASN A 171 19.37 -13.98 20.18
N GLY A 172 18.11 -13.55 20.02
CA GLY A 172 16.95 -14.15 20.70
C GLY A 172 16.80 -13.79 22.19
N LYS A 173 17.80 -13.12 22.79
CA LYS A 173 17.77 -12.63 24.18
C LYS A 173 17.52 -11.12 24.27
N GLY A 174 16.96 -10.53 23.21
CA GLY A 174 16.69 -9.08 23.13
C GLY A 174 17.90 -8.21 22.78
N ASN A 175 19.07 -8.81 22.56
CA ASN A 175 20.26 -8.06 22.16
C ASN A 175 20.34 -7.92 20.65
N ILE A 176 19.98 -6.73 20.15
CA ILE A 176 20.13 -6.36 18.74
C ILE A 176 21.61 -6.17 18.42
N ASN A 177 22.08 -6.80 17.35
CA ASN A 177 23.46 -6.74 16.89
C ASN A 177 23.58 -6.44 15.39
N HIS A 178 22.47 -6.36 14.66
CA HIS A 178 22.46 -6.10 13.24
C HIS A 178 21.21 -5.33 12.80
N VAL A 179 21.33 -4.59 11.68
CA VAL A 179 20.26 -3.85 11.05
C VAL A 179 20.37 -3.94 9.53
N ALA A 180 19.24 -4.00 8.85
CA ALA A 180 19.11 -4.02 7.41
C ALA A 180 17.95 -3.12 6.95
N ILE A 181 17.97 -2.67 5.70
CA ILE A 181 16.89 -1.93 5.06
C ILE A 181 16.00 -2.92 4.31
N TYR A 182 14.70 -2.94 4.61
CA TYR A 182 13.73 -3.71 3.84
C TYR A 182 13.52 -3.07 2.46
N ILE A 183 13.69 -3.85 1.39
CA ILE A 183 13.61 -3.36 0.02
C ILE A 183 12.34 -3.82 -0.72
N GLY A 184 11.46 -4.57 -0.04
CA GLY A 184 10.25 -5.15 -0.62
C GLY A 184 10.44 -6.61 -1.04
N GLY A 185 9.33 -7.31 -1.32
CA GLY A 185 9.35 -8.69 -1.82
C GLY A 185 9.99 -9.71 -0.87
N GLY A 186 9.95 -9.46 0.45
CA GLY A 186 10.61 -10.32 1.44
C GLY A 186 12.13 -10.18 1.50
N GLN A 187 12.71 -9.19 0.85
CA GLN A 187 14.15 -8.98 0.74
C GLN A 187 14.64 -7.81 1.59
N VAL A 188 15.86 -7.92 2.07
CA VAL A 188 16.55 -6.87 2.80
C VAL A 188 17.91 -6.56 2.16
N LEU A 189 18.32 -5.31 2.26
CA LEU A 189 19.67 -4.85 1.92
C LEU A 189 20.47 -4.67 3.19
N SER A 190 21.60 -5.33 3.27
CA SER A 190 22.43 -5.35 4.47
C SER A 190 23.92 -5.39 4.13
N LEU A 191 24.71 -4.73 4.95
CA LEU A 191 26.15 -4.94 5.04
C LEU A 191 26.44 -5.85 6.22
N ILE A 192 26.98 -7.03 5.94
CA ILE A 192 27.37 -8.02 6.95
C ILE A 192 28.86 -8.29 6.86
N HIS A 193 29.46 -8.56 8.01
CA HIS A 193 30.81 -9.11 8.06
C HIS A 193 30.73 -10.59 7.64
N ILE A 194 31.34 -10.91 6.54
CA ILE A 194 31.50 -12.30 6.08
C ILE A 194 32.72 -12.91 6.77
#